data_699370aa24d4b2496bd34ecd69a2edbf
#
_entry.id   699370aa24d4b2496bd34ecd69a2edbf
#
_cell.length_a   1.000
_cell.length_b   1.000
_cell.length_c   1.000
_cell.angle_alpha   90.00
_cell.angle_beta   90.00
_cell.angle_gamma   90.00
#
_symmetry.space_group_name_H-M   'P 1'
#
loop_
_entity.id
_entity.type
_entity.pdbx_description
1 polymer ?
#
loop_
_entity_poly.entity_id
_entity_poly.type
_entity_poly.pdbx_seq_one_letter_code
_entity_poly.pdbx_strand_id
1 'polypeptide(L)'
;MQHVFRPSFRVQSRLASAAFVLAFVASAARADDAMQWLTRAAQAARELNYVGTIVYQIGPRVETSRITHLNDAGREFEKLVNLDGPARELVRTQGEVRCYYPDAKLVRVEPRTFRNVFPGLSPQQQQSLSKFYDFRVMGDDRVSGRPVQVVVFQPRDDLRYGHRFWSDAETGLLLKARLLNEKDEGIEQFAFTDISVNAPVDRSMVAPSWPVTPKDWQVLEGASDDVVRQATGWVVTRVPAGFEKIMEGFRKLHGRSERVAHLVYSDGLVSVSVFIEPQGAPSAPVGFVHQGGLNVYSVRHDDHVVTVMGETPSATVRQIANSVEHR
;
A
#
# COMPACT_ATOMS: atom_id res chain seq x y z
N MET A 1 58.26 -56.71 -19.90
CA MET A 1 56.96 -57.11 -19.41
C MET A 1 56.57 -56.15 -18.31
N GLN A 2 55.76 -55.12 -18.64
CA GLN A 2 55.28 -54.14 -17.71
C GLN A 2 53.76 -54.06 -17.88
N HIS A 3 53.02 -54.42 -16.86
CA HIS A 3 51.57 -54.28 -16.80
C HIS A 3 51.21 -52.88 -16.31
N VAL A 4 50.48 -52.15 -17.16
CA VAL A 4 49.90 -50.85 -16.81
C VAL A 4 48.50 -51.05 -16.26
N PHE A 5 48.31 -50.67 -15.01
CA PHE A 5 47.01 -50.61 -14.35
C PHE A 5 46.31 -49.27 -14.68
N ARG A 6 45.08 -49.30 -15.22
CA ARG A 6 44.20 -48.11 -15.37
C ARG A 6 43.19 -48.13 -14.23
N PRO A 7 43.03 -47.04 -13.45
CA PRO A 7 41.91 -46.88 -12.57
C PRO A 7 40.72 -46.26 -13.33
N SER A 8 39.54 -46.85 -13.15
CA SER A 8 38.26 -46.43 -13.64
C SER A 8 37.70 -45.24 -12.78
N PHE A 9 37.48 -44.07 -13.42
CA PHE A 9 36.70 -42.98 -12.86
C PHE A 9 35.19 -43.26 -13.01
N ARG A 10 34.50 -43.52 -11.94
CA ARG A 10 33.02 -43.39 -11.83
C ARG A 10 32.63 -43.05 -10.40
N VAL A 11 32.69 -41.78 -10.04
CA VAL A 11 31.89 -41.20 -8.93
C VAL A 11 31.88 -39.67 -9.12
N GLN A 12 30.97 -39.10 -9.89
CA GLN A 12 30.75 -37.64 -9.89
C GLN A 12 29.34 -37.18 -10.35
N SER A 13 28.29 -37.99 -10.25
CA SER A 13 26.95 -37.57 -10.72
C SER A 13 25.87 -37.47 -9.63
N ARG A 14 26.21 -37.64 -8.34
CA ARG A 14 25.20 -37.58 -7.24
C ARG A 14 25.25 -36.35 -6.36
N LEU A 15 26.29 -35.52 -6.47
CA LEU A 15 26.41 -34.29 -5.63
C LEU A 15 25.73 -33.05 -6.21
N ALA A 16 25.50 -32.98 -7.52
CA ALA A 16 24.84 -31.83 -8.16
C ALA A 16 23.33 -31.74 -7.89
N SER A 17 22.65 -32.90 -7.76
CA SER A 17 21.19 -32.93 -7.51
C SER A 17 20.82 -32.56 -6.08
N ALA A 18 21.66 -32.85 -5.09
CA ALA A 18 21.39 -32.52 -3.69
C ALA A 18 21.54 -31.01 -3.41
N ALA A 19 22.48 -30.33 -4.08
CA ALA A 19 22.67 -28.88 -3.93
C ALA A 19 21.53 -28.07 -4.51
N PHE A 20 20.89 -28.54 -5.60
CA PHE A 20 19.76 -27.85 -6.21
C PHE A 20 18.46 -27.94 -5.38
N VAL A 21 18.22 -29.08 -4.72
CA VAL A 21 17.08 -29.29 -3.83
C VAL A 21 17.24 -28.47 -2.54
N LEU A 22 18.44 -28.39 -1.96
CA LEU A 22 18.73 -27.58 -0.77
C LEU A 22 18.55 -26.07 -1.01
N ALA A 23 18.90 -25.56 -2.21
CA ALA A 23 18.71 -24.16 -2.56
C ALA A 23 17.22 -23.79 -2.71
N PHE A 24 16.38 -24.69 -3.18
CA PHE A 24 14.94 -24.48 -3.35
C PHE A 24 14.20 -24.47 -2.00
N VAL A 25 14.58 -25.36 -1.07
CA VAL A 25 14.01 -25.41 0.29
C VAL A 25 14.40 -24.17 1.10
N ALA A 26 15.65 -23.68 0.97
CA ALA A 26 16.10 -22.47 1.66
C ALA A 26 15.40 -21.18 1.15
N SER A 27 14.97 -21.16 -0.11
CA SER A 27 14.23 -20.03 -0.66
C SER A 27 12.77 -19.99 -0.19
N ALA A 28 12.13 -21.15 -0.06
CA ALA A 28 10.77 -21.26 0.46
C ALA A 28 10.69 -20.86 1.94
N ALA A 29 11.61 -21.31 2.77
CA ALA A 29 11.67 -20.95 4.19
C ALA A 29 11.83 -19.44 4.41
N ARG A 30 12.63 -18.75 3.58
CA ARG A 30 12.80 -17.29 3.67
C ARG A 30 11.56 -16.51 3.22
N ALA A 31 10.79 -17.03 2.30
CA ALA A 31 9.53 -16.42 1.89
C ALA A 31 8.47 -16.54 2.98
N ASP A 32 8.38 -17.71 3.64
CA ASP A 32 7.47 -17.92 4.76
C ASP A 32 7.79 -16.98 5.94
N ASP A 33 9.07 -16.82 6.29
CA ASP A 33 9.52 -15.89 7.32
C ASP A 33 9.14 -14.44 7.00
N ALA A 34 9.33 -13.99 5.76
CA ALA A 34 8.96 -12.63 5.33
C ALA A 34 7.44 -12.39 5.40
N MET A 35 6.64 -13.38 5.01
CA MET A 35 5.18 -13.32 5.11
C MET A 35 4.68 -13.31 6.56
N GLN A 36 5.34 -14.03 7.45
CA GLN A 36 5.03 -14.00 8.87
C GLN A 36 5.29 -12.60 9.46
N TRP A 37 6.39 -11.95 9.09
CA TRP A 37 6.67 -10.57 9.51
C TRP A 37 5.62 -9.59 9.00
N LEU A 38 5.17 -9.71 7.76
CA LEU A 38 4.11 -8.88 7.21
C LEU A 38 2.78 -9.09 7.96
N THR A 39 2.44 -10.33 8.28
CA THR A 39 1.25 -10.67 9.05
C THR A 39 1.32 -10.11 10.47
N ARG A 40 2.47 -10.26 11.16
CA ARG A 40 2.70 -9.68 12.48
C ARG A 40 2.56 -8.17 12.47
N ALA A 41 3.11 -7.50 11.44
CA ALA A 41 3.03 -6.05 11.31
C ALA A 41 1.59 -5.57 11.10
N ALA A 42 0.80 -6.28 10.28
CA ALA A 42 -0.60 -5.97 10.07
C ALA A 42 -1.46 -6.19 11.34
N GLN A 43 -1.13 -7.21 12.13
CA GLN A 43 -1.78 -7.46 13.41
C GLN A 43 -1.41 -6.41 14.44
N ALA A 44 -0.13 -6.13 14.62
CA ALA A 44 0.38 -5.15 15.57
C ALA A 44 -0.18 -3.74 15.31
N ALA A 45 -0.30 -3.33 14.05
CA ALA A 45 -0.86 -2.04 13.67
C ALA A 45 -2.32 -1.87 14.13
N ARG A 46 -3.09 -2.95 14.26
CA ARG A 46 -4.51 -2.92 14.69
C ARG A 46 -4.71 -3.13 16.19
N GLU A 47 -3.85 -3.97 16.79
CA GLU A 47 -4.08 -4.43 18.17
C GLU A 47 -3.36 -3.60 19.22
N LEU A 48 -2.21 -2.99 18.87
CA LEU A 48 -1.39 -2.26 19.82
C LEU A 48 -1.87 -0.83 20.02
N ASN A 49 -1.75 -0.35 21.27
CA ASN A 49 -1.87 1.08 21.58
C ASN A 49 -0.49 1.71 21.45
N TYR A 50 -0.40 2.81 20.70
CA TYR A 50 0.87 3.52 20.56
C TYR A 50 0.67 5.02 20.34
N VAL A 51 1.69 5.77 20.75
CA VAL A 51 1.84 7.19 20.47
C VAL A 51 3.23 7.41 19.91
N GLY A 52 3.35 8.22 18.87
CA GLY A 52 4.66 8.48 18.27
C GLY A 52 4.65 9.67 17.34
N THR A 53 5.83 10.02 16.89
CA THR A 53 6.06 11.02 15.84
C THR A 53 6.55 10.30 14.60
N ILE A 54 5.90 10.54 13.47
CA ILE A 54 6.27 9.99 12.18
C ILE A 54 6.75 11.11 11.25
N VAL A 55 7.73 10.79 10.44
CA VAL A 55 8.16 11.60 9.29
C VAL A 55 7.77 10.84 8.04
N TYR A 56 7.06 11.53 7.15
CA TYR A 56 6.69 11.04 5.84
C TYR A 56 7.42 11.86 4.78
N GLN A 57 8.11 11.18 3.86
CA GLN A 57 8.90 11.80 2.81
C GLN A 57 8.47 11.31 1.43
N ILE A 58 8.18 12.25 0.53
CA ILE A 58 7.91 12.01 -0.89
C ILE A 58 8.85 12.92 -1.69
N GLY A 59 9.86 12.35 -2.31
CA GLY A 59 10.89 13.14 -2.99
C GLY A 59 11.51 14.19 -2.04
N PRO A 60 11.48 15.50 -2.40
CA PRO A 60 12.02 16.57 -1.53
C PRO A 60 11.07 17.00 -0.41
N ARG A 61 9.79 16.59 -0.46
CA ARG A 61 8.78 16.98 0.53
C ARG A 61 8.86 16.11 1.75
N VAL A 62 8.93 16.73 2.92
CA VAL A 62 8.93 16.08 4.23
C VAL A 62 7.78 16.63 5.04
N GLU A 63 7.02 15.76 5.69
CA GLU A 63 5.94 16.10 6.62
C GLU A 63 6.14 15.36 7.93
N THR A 64 5.99 16.06 9.04
CA THR A 64 6.05 15.48 10.38
C THR A 64 4.66 15.46 11.01
N SER A 65 4.30 14.35 11.60
CA SER A 65 2.99 14.19 12.24
C SER A 65 3.09 13.44 13.56
N ARG A 66 2.24 13.79 14.50
CA ARG A 66 2.00 13.01 15.72
C ARG A 66 0.89 12.01 15.46
N ILE A 67 1.13 10.73 15.71
CA ILE A 67 0.13 9.67 15.63
C ILE A 67 -0.21 9.15 17.03
N THR A 68 -1.49 8.93 17.27
CA THR A 68 -2.02 8.24 18.44
C THR A 68 -2.97 7.16 17.96
N HIS A 69 -2.73 5.92 18.36
CA HIS A 69 -3.57 4.78 18.03
C HIS A 69 -4.08 4.09 19.28
N LEU A 70 -5.38 3.82 19.30
CA LEU A 70 -6.08 3.11 20.37
C LEU A 70 -6.88 1.94 19.80
N ASN A 71 -6.62 0.76 20.31
CA ASN A 71 -7.53 -0.37 20.22
C ASN A 71 -8.31 -0.49 21.53
N ASP A 72 -9.61 -0.21 21.50
CA ASP A 72 -10.50 -0.35 22.64
C ASP A 72 -11.47 -1.48 22.37
N ALA A 73 -11.19 -2.66 22.94
CA ALA A 73 -11.98 -3.87 22.80
C ALA A 73 -12.27 -4.25 21.32
N GLY A 74 -11.24 -4.22 20.47
CA GLY A 74 -11.33 -4.52 19.03
C GLY A 74 -11.84 -3.36 18.17
N ARG A 75 -12.11 -2.20 18.75
CA ARG A 75 -12.46 -0.98 18.04
C ARG A 75 -11.25 -0.09 17.90
N GLU A 76 -10.86 0.18 16.66
CA GLU A 76 -9.71 1.01 16.33
C GLU A 76 -10.08 2.49 16.26
N PHE A 77 -9.26 3.33 16.87
CA PHE A 77 -9.29 4.79 16.79
C PHE A 77 -7.90 5.30 16.53
N GLU A 78 -7.79 6.27 15.64
CA GLU A 78 -6.51 6.86 15.30
C GLU A 78 -6.67 8.37 15.14
N LYS A 79 -5.70 9.09 15.65
CA LYS A 79 -5.56 10.53 15.46
C LYS A 79 -4.18 10.83 14.91
N LEU A 80 -4.15 11.55 13.80
CA LEU A 80 -2.92 12.04 13.19
C LEU A 80 -2.98 13.56 13.13
N VAL A 81 -1.97 14.23 13.69
CA VAL A 81 -1.87 15.69 13.73
C VAL A 81 -0.60 16.13 13.04
N ASN A 82 -0.70 16.96 12.02
CA ASN A 82 0.49 17.57 11.40
C ASN A 82 1.18 18.50 12.40
N LEU A 83 2.50 18.38 12.49
CA LEU A 83 3.35 19.19 13.36
C LEU A 83 4.06 20.32 12.61
N ASP A 84 4.09 20.25 11.28
CA ASP A 84 4.68 21.25 10.39
C ASP A 84 3.75 21.54 9.20
N GLY A 85 4.01 22.67 8.51
CA GLY A 85 3.18 23.13 7.41
C GLY A 85 1.77 23.55 7.81
N PRO A 86 0.79 23.53 6.88
CA PRO A 86 -0.60 23.86 7.17
C PRO A 86 -1.22 22.93 8.20
N ALA A 87 -1.95 23.50 9.16
CA ALA A 87 -2.60 22.72 10.21
C ALA A 87 -3.57 21.69 9.61
N ARG A 88 -3.39 20.43 9.98
CA ARG A 88 -4.26 19.31 9.57
C ARG A 88 -4.35 18.29 10.69
N GLU A 89 -5.57 17.87 10.98
CA GLU A 89 -5.84 16.76 11.89
C GLU A 89 -6.72 15.73 11.17
N LEU A 90 -6.30 14.48 11.22
CA LEU A 90 -7.08 13.35 10.76
C LEU A 90 -7.50 12.52 11.98
N VAL A 91 -8.80 12.27 12.08
CA VAL A 91 -9.35 11.37 13.10
C VAL A 91 -10.08 10.24 12.41
N ARG A 92 -9.66 9.01 12.70
CA ARG A 92 -10.25 7.78 12.18
C ARG A 92 -11.00 7.06 13.29
N THR A 93 -12.23 6.68 12.97
CA THR A 93 -13.08 5.83 13.82
C THR A 93 -13.46 4.57 13.06
N GLN A 94 -14.30 3.71 13.63
CA GLN A 94 -14.79 2.52 12.91
C GLN A 94 -15.61 2.83 11.66
N GLY A 95 -16.36 3.93 11.68
CA GLY A 95 -17.32 4.26 10.61
C GLY A 95 -16.82 5.27 9.59
N GLU A 96 -15.89 6.15 9.99
CA GLU A 96 -15.53 7.30 9.17
C GLU A 96 -14.11 7.80 9.45
N VAL A 97 -13.60 8.58 8.51
CA VAL A 97 -12.39 9.38 8.62
C VAL A 97 -12.77 10.85 8.50
N ARG A 98 -12.38 11.66 9.47
CA ARG A 98 -12.56 13.11 9.45
C ARG A 98 -11.22 13.78 9.28
N CYS A 99 -11.09 14.63 8.26
CA CYS A 99 -9.94 15.48 8.05
C CYS A 99 -10.33 16.92 8.33
N TYR A 100 -9.72 17.51 9.34
CA TYR A 100 -9.89 18.90 9.73
C TYR A 100 -8.79 19.74 9.12
N TYR A 101 -9.17 20.85 8.47
CA TYR A 101 -8.29 21.85 7.87
C TYR A 101 -8.62 23.21 8.51
N PRO A 102 -8.05 23.53 9.69
CA PRO A 102 -8.44 24.71 10.48
C PRO A 102 -8.25 26.02 9.73
N ASP A 103 -7.13 26.17 8.98
CA ASP A 103 -6.81 27.37 8.22
C ASP A 103 -7.83 27.64 7.11
N ALA A 104 -8.40 26.58 6.53
CA ALA A 104 -9.43 26.66 5.50
C ALA A 104 -10.86 26.64 6.07
N LYS A 105 -11.03 26.50 7.38
CA LYS A 105 -12.33 26.26 8.05
C LYS A 105 -13.13 25.15 7.34
N LEU A 106 -12.48 24.03 7.11
CA LEU A 106 -13.02 22.91 6.32
C LEU A 106 -12.89 21.60 7.11
N VAL A 107 -13.94 20.80 7.12
CA VAL A 107 -13.92 19.39 7.53
C VAL A 107 -14.31 18.54 6.32
N ARG A 108 -13.47 17.58 5.98
CA ARG A 108 -13.84 16.52 5.03
C ARG A 108 -14.16 15.26 5.82
N VAL A 109 -15.35 14.71 5.59
CA VAL A 109 -15.82 13.47 6.19
C VAL A 109 -15.87 12.41 5.10
N GLU A 110 -15.16 11.31 5.28
CA GLU A 110 -15.17 10.19 4.34
C GLU A 110 -15.57 8.92 5.11
N PRO A 111 -16.46 8.08 4.55
CA PRO A 111 -16.71 6.79 5.15
C PRO A 111 -15.39 6.00 5.20
N ARG A 112 -15.20 5.22 6.26
CA ARG A 112 -14.07 4.30 6.36
C ARG A 112 -14.27 3.19 5.34
N THR A 113 -13.89 3.43 4.09
CA THR A 113 -13.68 2.34 3.17
C THR A 113 -12.49 1.52 3.64
N PHE A 114 -12.53 0.23 3.36
CA PHE A 114 -11.46 -0.73 3.64
C PHE A 114 -10.15 -0.40 2.90
N ARG A 115 -9.64 0.82 3.07
CA ARG A 115 -8.24 1.09 2.83
C ARG A 115 -7.49 0.45 3.98
N ASN A 116 -7.13 -0.79 3.80
CA ASN A 116 -6.11 -1.38 4.64
C ASN A 116 -4.88 -0.51 4.51
N VAL A 117 -4.58 0.27 5.53
CA VAL A 117 -3.35 1.09 5.61
C VAL A 117 -2.11 0.19 5.57
N PHE A 118 -2.30 -1.07 5.85
CA PHE A 118 -1.32 -2.13 5.71
C PHE A 118 -1.99 -3.38 5.14
N PRO A 119 -1.36 -4.12 4.21
CA PRO A 119 -1.97 -5.27 3.58
C PRO A 119 -2.26 -6.38 4.60
N GLY A 120 -3.53 -6.50 4.99
CA GLY A 120 -4.04 -7.70 5.62
C GLY A 120 -4.22 -8.75 4.53
N LEU A 121 -3.14 -9.48 4.22
CA LEU A 121 -3.14 -10.45 3.13
C LEU A 121 -3.88 -11.73 3.52
N SER A 122 -4.81 -12.16 2.70
CA SER A 122 -5.37 -13.51 2.78
C SER A 122 -4.29 -14.55 2.40
N PRO A 123 -4.43 -15.81 2.82
CA PRO A 123 -3.50 -16.87 2.41
C PRO A 123 -3.31 -16.99 0.89
N GLN A 124 -4.39 -16.77 0.12
CA GLN A 124 -4.32 -16.79 -1.34
C GLN A 124 -3.49 -15.61 -1.90
N GLN A 125 -3.66 -14.42 -1.34
CA GLN A 125 -2.85 -13.25 -1.71
C GLN A 125 -1.37 -13.44 -1.35
N GLN A 126 -1.06 -14.02 -0.19
CA GLN A 126 0.32 -14.36 0.19
C GLN A 126 0.96 -15.32 -0.82
N GLN A 127 0.22 -16.37 -1.21
CA GLN A 127 0.69 -17.32 -2.20
C GLN A 127 0.83 -16.70 -3.60
N SER A 128 -0.06 -15.77 -3.96
CA SER A 128 0.06 -15.00 -5.20
C SER A 128 1.30 -14.12 -5.20
N LEU A 129 1.55 -13.38 -4.12
CA LEU A 129 2.72 -12.49 -4.01
C LEU A 129 4.04 -13.24 -4.21
N SER A 130 4.17 -14.47 -3.71
CA SER A 130 5.40 -15.26 -3.85
C SER A 130 5.76 -15.59 -5.31
N LYS A 131 4.82 -15.45 -6.24
CA LYS A 131 5.08 -15.63 -7.69
C LYS A 131 5.67 -14.38 -8.34
N PHE A 132 5.38 -13.20 -7.78
CA PHE A 132 5.72 -11.91 -8.38
C PHE A 132 6.77 -11.10 -7.61
N TYR A 133 7.10 -11.53 -6.37
CA TYR A 133 8.13 -10.92 -5.56
C TYR A 133 9.12 -11.95 -5.04
N ASP A 134 10.38 -11.56 -5.00
CA ASP A 134 11.41 -12.22 -4.21
C ASP A 134 11.44 -11.60 -2.82
N PHE A 135 11.38 -12.45 -1.79
CA PHE A 135 11.39 -12.03 -0.40
C PHE A 135 12.77 -12.25 0.21
N ARG A 136 13.25 -11.25 0.92
CA ARG A 136 14.51 -11.34 1.66
C ARG A 136 14.30 -10.82 3.08
N VAL A 137 14.57 -11.65 4.05
CA VAL A 137 14.74 -11.23 5.44
C VAL A 137 16.19 -10.77 5.55
N MET A 138 16.37 -9.47 5.82
CA MET A 138 17.68 -8.85 6.01
C MET A 138 18.04 -8.95 7.50
N GLY A 139 19.29 -8.68 7.83
CA GLY A 139 19.75 -8.64 9.23
C GLY A 139 19.06 -7.56 10.07
N ASP A 140 19.43 -7.52 11.33
CA ASP A 140 18.90 -6.56 12.30
C ASP A 140 19.33 -5.14 11.96
N ASP A 141 18.44 -4.19 12.26
CA ASP A 141 18.65 -2.74 12.13
C ASP A 141 17.99 -2.04 13.34
N ARG A 142 18.02 -0.72 13.38
CA ARG A 142 17.42 0.07 14.47
C ARG A 142 16.60 1.21 13.91
N VAL A 143 15.37 1.37 14.42
CA VAL A 143 14.49 2.53 14.15
C VAL A 143 13.99 3.09 15.47
N SER A 144 14.10 4.39 15.67
CA SER A 144 13.70 5.08 16.93
C SER A 144 14.26 4.41 18.19
N GLY A 145 15.51 3.98 18.14
CA GLY A 145 16.18 3.30 19.26
C GLY A 145 15.75 1.84 19.49
N ARG A 146 14.80 1.31 18.73
CA ARG A 146 14.25 -0.05 18.87
C ARG A 146 14.90 -1.01 17.86
N PRO A 147 15.25 -2.25 18.27
CA PRO A 147 15.67 -3.28 17.34
C PRO A 147 14.55 -3.61 16.36
N VAL A 148 14.87 -3.77 15.09
CA VAL A 148 13.89 -4.10 14.05
C VAL A 148 14.38 -5.23 13.15
N GLN A 149 13.45 -6.02 12.65
CA GLN A 149 13.69 -6.95 11.57
C GLN A 149 13.38 -6.27 10.22
N VAL A 150 14.29 -6.38 9.27
CA VAL A 150 14.13 -5.80 7.94
C VAL A 150 13.68 -6.88 6.97
N VAL A 151 12.61 -6.58 6.21
CA VAL A 151 12.08 -7.44 5.15
C VAL A 151 12.02 -6.65 3.85
N VAL A 152 12.50 -7.26 2.77
CA VAL A 152 12.50 -6.68 1.43
C VAL A 152 11.62 -7.52 0.51
N PHE A 153 10.77 -6.84 -0.23
CA PHE A 153 9.93 -7.38 -1.29
C PHE A 153 10.43 -6.81 -2.61
N GLN A 154 11.17 -7.63 -3.36
CA GLN A 154 11.74 -7.25 -4.65
C GLN A 154 10.84 -7.77 -5.76
N PRO A 155 10.24 -6.92 -6.62
CA PRO A 155 9.44 -7.40 -7.73
C PRO A 155 10.30 -8.14 -8.75
N ARG A 156 9.69 -9.10 -9.45
CA ARG A 156 10.30 -9.88 -10.52
C ARG A 156 10.01 -9.31 -11.91
N ASP A 157 9.25 -8.21 -11.97
CA ASP A 157 8.89 -7.52 -13.22
C ASP A 157 8.98 -6.00 -13.03
N ASP A 158 8.82 -5.25 -14.13
CA ASP A 158 8.89 -3.79 -14.18
C ASP A 158 7.53 -3.11 -13.90
N LEU A 159 6.53 -3.88 -13.49
CA LEU A 159 5.14 -3.42 -13.33
C LEU A 159 4.77 -3.17 -11.87
N ARG A 160 5.73 -3.31 -10.95
CA ARG A 160 5.58 -3.16 -9.50
C ARG A 160 6.76 -2.42 -8.92
N TYR A 161 6.49 -1.72 -7.82
CA TYR A 161 7.55 -1.17 -6.98
C TYR A 161 8.02 -2.19 -5.95
N GLY A 162 9.27 -2.06 -5.55
CA GLY A 162 9.83 -2.78 -4.41
C GLY A 162 9.40 -2.16 -3.08
N HIS A 163 9.39 -2.97 -2.03
CA HIS A 163 9.09 -2.49 -0.68
C HIS A 163 10.16 -2.95 0.30
N ARG A 164 10.51 -2.09 1.25
CA ARG A 164 11.35 -2.44 2.37
C ARG A 164 10.67 -2.02 3.66
N PHE A 165 10.51 -2.97 4.57
CA PHE A 165 9.80 -2.80 5.83
C PHE A 165 10.74 -3.05 6.99
N TRP A 166 10.64 -2.23 8.02
CA TRP A 166 11.35 -2.35 9.28
C TRP A 166 10.31 -2.54 10.37
N SER A 167 10.16 -3.75 10.85
CA SER A 167 9.22 -4.11 11.89
C SER A 167 9.93 -4.29 13.23
N ASP A 168 9.36 -3.74 14.28
CA ASP A 168 9.85 -3.90 15.64
C ASP A 168 10.04 -5.36 15.98
N ALA A 169 11.21 -5.75 16.44
CA ALA A 169 11.57 -7.16 16.68
C ALA A 169 10.71 -7.81 17.78
N GLU A 170 10.29 -7.03 18.76
CA GLU A 170 9.47 -7.49 19.89
C GLU A 170 8.00 -7.59 19.52
N THR A 171 7.42 -6.52 19.01
CA THR A 171 5.96 -6.39 18.82
C THR A 171 5.51 -6.68 17.39
N GLY A 172 6.40 -6.60 16.40
CA GLY A 172 6.07 -6.68 14.99
C GLY A 172 5.59 -5.36 14.38
N LEU A 173 5.35 -4.32 15.19
CA LEU A 173 4.83 -3.05 14.66
C LEU A 173 5.76 -2.47 13.60
N LEU A 174 5.19 -2.04 12.48
CA LEU A 174 5.96 -1.42 11.39
C LEU A 174 6.42 -0.03 11.82
N LEU A 175 7.73 0.14 11.98
CA LEU A 175 8.33 1.42 12.41
C LEU A 175 8.87 2.25 11.26
N LYS A 176 9.15 1.62 10.10
CA LYS A 176 9.57 2.32 8.89
C LYS A 176 9.19 1.49 7.67
N ALA A 177 8.74 2.17 6.62
CA ALA A 177 8.59 1.57 5.29
C ALA A 177 9.18 2.47 4.23
N ARG A 178 9.71 1.86 3.19
CA ARG A 178 10.23 2.55 2.00
C ARG A 178 9.70 1.89 0.76
N LEU A 179 9.20 2.70 -0.16
CA LEU A 179 8.85 2.31 -1.52
C LEU A 179 10.07 2.50 -2.41
N LEU A 180 10.38 1.50 -3.23
CA LEU A 180 11.58 1.45 -4.07
C LEU A 180 11.18 1.44 -5.54
N ASN A 181 11.85 2.25 -6.36
CA ASN A 181 11.68 2.22 -7.80
C ASN A 181 12.40 1.03 -8.45
N GLU A 182 12.39 0.96 -9.78
CA GLU A 182 13.00 -0.10 -10.58
C GLU A 182 14.54 -0.14 -10.45
N LYS A 183 15.15 0.92 -9.89
CA LYS A 183 16.58 1.04 -9.61
C LYS A 183 16.96 0.77 -8.16
N ASP A 184 15.98 0.28 -7.34
CA ASP A 184 16.14 0.09 -5.88
C ASP A 184 16.37 1.41 -5.11
N GLU A 185 15.98 2.56 -5.70
CA GLU A 185 16.05 3.87 -5.07
C GLU A 185 14.76 4.15 -4.31
N GLY A 186 14.86 4.72 -3.10
CA GLY A 186 13.70 5.09 -2.30
C GLY A 186 12.98 6.31 -2.88
N ILE A 187 11.72 6.16 -3.25
CA ILE A 187 10.86 7.23 -3.78
C ILE A 187 9.91 7.81 -2.75
N GLU A 188 9.51 6.98 -1.79
CA GLU A 188 8.71 7.36 -0.63
C GLU A 188 9.18 6.62 0.60
N GLN A 189 9.02 7.23 1.75
CA GLN A 189 9.19 6.54 3.02
C GLN A 189 8.35 7.17 4.12
N PHE A 190 7.93 6.36 5.09
CA PHE A 190 7.61 6.85 6.42
C PHE A 190 8.54 6.22 7.45
N ALA A 191 8.78 6.93 8.55
CA ALA A 191 9.55 6.40 9.66
C ALA A 191 9.08 7.05 10.97
N PHE A 192 8.96 6.26 12.01
CA PHE A 192 8.88 6.80 13.36
C PHE A 192 10.23 7.41 13.75
N THR A 193 10.20 8.62 14.30
CA THR A 193 11.36 9.28 14.93
C THR A 193 11.32 9.13 16.44
N ASP A 194 10.14 8.90 16.99
CA ASP A 194 9.87 8.62 18.38
C ASP A 194 8.61 7.75 18.47
N ILE A 195 8.59 6.76 19.37
CA ILE A 195 7.44 5.90 19.58
C ILE A 195 7.40 5.28 20.98
N SER A 196 6.22 5.31 21.58
CA SER A 196 5.87 4.56 22.78
C SER A 196 4.83 3.50 22.41
N VAL A 197 5.23 2.23 22.40
CA VAL A 197 4.36 1.09 22.14
C VAL A 197 3.77 0.60 23.46
N ASN A 198 2.53 0.10 23.45
CA ASN A 198 1.74 -0.22 24.64
C ASN A 198 1.56 0.96 25.60
N ALA A 199 1.53 2.18 25.04
CA ALA A 199 1.29 3.40 25.79
C ALA A 199 -0.11 3.39 26.43
N PRO A 200 -0.29 4.01 27.61
CA PRO A 200 -1.62 4.22 28.19
C PRO A 200 -2.37 5.28 27.36
N VAL A 201 -3.08 4.83 26.35
CA VAL A 201 -3.91 5.68 25.47
C VAL A 201 -5.36 5.55 25.89
N ASP A 202 -6.04 6.68 26.08
CA ASP A 202 -7.48 6.75 26.33
C ASP A 202 -8.25 7.42 25.19
N ARG A 203 -9.57 7.41 25.28
CA ARG A 203 -10.47 7.95 24.25
C ARG A 203 -10.31 9.45 24.03
N SER A 204 -9.90 10.22 25.03
CA SER A 204 -9.71 11.67 24.91
C SER A 204 -8.51 11.99 24.00
N MET A 205 -7.47 11.14 24.02
CA MET A 205 -6.26 11.34 23.22
C MET A 205 -6.50 11.12 21.72
N VAL A 206 -7.51 10.33 21.36
CA VAL A 206 -7.91 10.07 19.96
C VAL A 206 -9.16 10.83 19.54
N ALA A 207 -9.73 11.63 20.44
CA ALA A 207 -10.85 12.52 20.11
C ALA A 207 -10.38 13.68 19.22
N PRO A 208 -11.26 14.20 18.33
CA PRO A 208 -10.94 15.40 17.56
C PRO A 208 -10.65 16.59 18.48
N SER A 209 -9.68 17.42 18.09
CA SER A 209 -9.41 18.69 18.77
C SER A 209 -10.47 19.75 18.49
N TRP A 210 -11.29 19.51 17.47
CA TRP A 210 -12.36 20.38 17.01
C TRP A 210 -13.72 19.73 17.21
N PRO A 211 -14.81 20.51 17.36
CA PRO A 211 -16.16 19.95 17.37
C PRO A 211 -16.41 19.10 16.12
N VAL A 212 -17.26 18.07 16.23
CA VAL A 212 -17.63 17.19 15.10
C VAL A 212 -18.14 17.99 13.90
N THR A 213 -18.91 19.05 14.20
CA THR A 213 -19.38 20.03 13.22
C THR A 213 -19.06 21.43 13.76
N PRO A 214 -17.88 22.01 13.45
CA PRO A 214 -17.55 23.34 13.93
C PRO A 214 -18.47 24.37 13.30
N LYS A 215 -18.90 25.35 14.09
CA LYS A 215 -19.66 26.48 13.57
C LYS A 215 -18.82 27.24 12.54
N ASP A 216 -19.45 27.71 11.50
CA ASP A 216 -18.83 28.53 10.43
C ASP A 216 -17.74 27.79 9.62
N TRP A 217 -17.70 26.46 9.70
CA TRP A 217 -16.84 25.64 8.84
C TRP A 217 -17.66 24.97 7.75
N GLN A 218 -17.05 24.84 6.57
CA GLN A 218 -17.60 24.02 5.50
C GLN A 218 -17.40 22.53 5.87
N VAL A 219 -18.46 21.76 5.82
CA VAL A 219 -18.40 20.30 5.94
C VAL A 219 -18.57 19.73 4.54
N LEU A 220 -17.52 19.10 4.02
CA LEU A 220 -17.58 18.33 2.79
C LEU A 220 -17.74 16.86 3.18
N GLU A 221 -18.95 16.37 3.08
CA GLU A 221 -19.15 14.94 3.10
C GLU A 221 -18.57 14.39 1.81
N GLY A 222 -17.52 13.59 1.95
CA GLY A 222 -17.02 12.78 0.84
C GLY A 222 -18.22 11.99 0.32
N ALA A 223 -18.35 11.89 -0.99
CA ALA A 223 -19.37 11.04 -1.56
C ALA A 223 -19.32 9.73 -0.79
N SER A 224 -20.43 9.41 -0.10
CA SER A 224 -20.61 8.10 0.48
C SER A 224 -20.06 7.11 -0.54
N ASP A 225 -19.47 6.00 -0.10
CA ASP A 225 -19.12 4.94 -1.02
C ASP A 225 -20.40 4.38 -1.67
N ASP A 226 -21.15 5.27 -2.31
CA ASP A 226 -22.20 4.93 -3.25
C ASP A 226 -21.54 4.33 -4.51
N VAL A 227 -20.63 3.39 -4.26
CA VAL A 227 -20.24 2.45 -5.29
C VAL A 227 -21.42 1.51 -5.43
N VAL A 228 -22.26 1.78 -6.39
CA VAL A 228 -23.24 0.80 -6.83
C VAL A 228 -22.45 -0.32 -7.48
N ARG A 229 -22.22 -1.40 -6.72
CA ARG A 229 -21.54 -2.59 -7.22
C ARG A 229 -22.41 -3.26 -8.26
N GLN A 230 -22.04 -3.10 -9.50
CA GLN A 230 -22.68 -3.73 -10.66
C GLN A 230 -21.70 -3.79 -11.82
N ALA A 231 -21.95 -4.67 -12.77
CA ALA A 231 -21.20 -4.71 -14.01
C ALA A 231 -21.28 -3.35 -14.72
N THR A 232 -20.14 -2.82 -15.12
CA THR A 232 -20.03 -1.51 -15.77
C THR A 232 -20.05 -1.61 -17.29
N GLY A 233 -19.86 -2.81 -17.84
CA GLY A 233 -19.64 -3.04 -19.27
C GLY A 233 -18.19 -2.76 -19.71
N TRP A 234 -17.32 -2.31 -18.79
CA TRP A 234 -15.92 -2.04 -19.08
C TRP A 234 -15.02 -3.18 -18.60
N VAL A 235 -14.01 -3.48 -19.40
CA VAL A 235 -13.00 -4.49 -19.07
C VAL A 235 -11.60 -3.96 -19.35
N VAL A 236 -10.63 -4.40 -18.57
CA VAL A 236 -9.20 -4.21 -18.85
C VAL A 236 -8.69 -5.51 -19.47
N THR A 237 -8.25 -5.47 -20.72
CA THR A 237 -7.84 -6.68 -21.46
C THR A 237 -6.39 -7.09 -21.21
N ARG A 238 -5.54 -6.16 -20.74
CA ARG A 238 -4.13 -6.40 -20.40
C ARG A 238 -3.83 -6.01 -18.96
N VAL A 239 -4.41 -6.76 -18.03
CA VAL A 239 -4.09 -6.63 -16.60
C VAL A 239 -2.71 -7.25 -16.34
N PRO A 240 -1.80 -6.59 -15.60
CA PRO A 240 -0.54 -7.22 -15.20
C PRO A 240 -0.78 -8.52 -14.44
N ALA A 241 0.06 -9.53 -14.71
CA ALA A 241 -0.07 -10.83 -14.05
C ALA A 241 -0.06 -10.67 -12.52
N GLY A 242 -0.96 -11.34 -11.81
CA GLY A 242 -1.11 -11.25 -10.35
C GLY A 242 -1.98 -10.10 -9.83
N PHE A 243 -2.38 -9.16 -10.68
CA PHE A 243 -3.44 -8.21 -10.32
C PHE A 243 -4.80 -8.83 -10.58
N GLU A 244 -5.64 -8.83 -9.57
CA GLU A 244 -7.02 -9.32 -9.63
C GLU A 244 -8.01 -8.17 -9.47
N LYS A 245 -9.13 -8.23 -10.18
CA LYS A 245 -10.20 -7.25 -10.01
C LYS A 245 -10.89 -7.44 -8.67
N ILE A 246 -10.73 -6.50 -7.76
CA ILE A 246 -11.29 -6.56 -6.40
C ILE A 246 -12.56 -5.72 -6.24
N MET A 247 -12.81 -4.79 -7.18
CA MET A 247 -14.01 -3.97 -7.18
C MET A 247 -14.40 -3.55 -8.59
N GLU A 248 -15.70 -3.50 -8.84
CA GLU A 248 -16.31 -2.93 -10.04
C GLU A 248 -17.64 -2.29 -9.67
N GLY A 249 -17.92 -1.13 -10.25
CA GLY A 249 -19.18 -0.44 -10.04
C GLY A 249 -19.18 0.99 -10.55
N PHE A 250 -20.25 1.72 -10.25
CA PHE A 250 -20.35 3.14 -10.55
C PHE A 250 -20.20 3.98 -9.28
N ARG A 251 -19.43 5.04 -9.36
CA ARG A 251 -19.11 5.94 -8.25
C ARG A 251 -19.45 7.39 -8.60
N LYS A 252 -19.99 8.12 -7.62
CA LYS A 252 -20.13 9.57 -7.75
C LYS A 252 -18.84 10.25 -7.30
N LEU A 253 -18.21 11.02 -8.16
CA LEU A 253 -17.05 11.83 -7.80
C LEU A 253 -17.49 13.22 -7.35
N HIS A 254 -16.72 13.82 -6.43
CA HIS A 254 -17.00 15.19 -5.97
C HIS A 254 -16.96 16.18 -7.14
N GLY A 255 -17.97 17.07 -7.21
CA GLY A 255 -18.09 18.03 -8.30
C GLY A 255 -18.61 17.44 -9.61
N ARG A 256 -19.05 16.19 -9.63
CA ARG A 256 -19.67 15.54 -10.80
C ARG A 256 -21.17 15.36 -10.60
N SER A 257 -21.93 15.63 -11.66
CA SER A 257 -23.36 15.33 -11.71
C SER A 257 -23.62 13.84 -11.93
N GLU A 258 -22.81 13.20 -12.76
CA GLU A 258 -22.95 11.81 -13.17
C GLU A 258 -22.03 10.87 -12.41
N ARG A 259 -22.43 9.61 -12.34
CA ARG A 259 -21.60 8.55 -11.80
C ARG A 259 -20.59 8.10 -12.87
N VAL A 260 -19.38 7.80 -12.45
CA VAL A 260 -18.32 7.27 -13.31
C VAL A 260 -18.12 5.78 -13.06
N ALA A 261 -17.79 5.04 -14.10
CA ALA A 261 -17.41 3.64 -13.93
C ALA A 261 -16.05 3.58 -13.20
N HIS A 262 -15.96 2.70 -12.21
CA HIS A 262 -14.77 2.54 -11.38
C HIS A 262 -14.46 1.06 -11.20
N LEU A 263 -13.28 0.65 -11.65
CA LEU A 263 -12.73 -0.68 -11.43
C LEU A 263 -11.47 -0.56 -10.58
N VAL A 264 -11.26 -1.52 -9.68
CA VAL A 264 -10.03 -1.57 -8.86
C VAL A 264 -9.39 -2.95 -9.02
N TYR A 265 -8.12 -2.94 -9.34
CA TYR A 265 -7.27 -4.12 -9.42
C TYR A 265 -6.24 -4.06 -8.29
N SER A 266 -5.87 -5.22 -7.73
CA SER A 266 -4.84 -5.29 -6.69
C SER A 266 -4.06 -6.59 -6.82
N ASP A 267 -2.76 -6.55 -6.50
CA ASP A 267 -1.92 -7.74 -6.35
C ASP A 267 -1.80 -8.18 -4.86
N GLY A 268 -2.47 -7.45 -3.96
CA GLY A 268 -2.43 -7.66 -2.51
C GLY A 268 -1.56 -6.65 -1.75
N LEU A 269 -0.52 -6.08 -2.37
CA LEU A 269 0.30 -5.02 -1.77
C LEU A 269 -0.16 -3.62 -2.23
N VAL A 270 -0.45 -3.49 -3.51
CA VAL A 270 -0.85 -2.23 -4.14
C VAL A 270 -2.18 -2.36 -4.84
N SER A 271 -2.85 -1.24 -5.06
CA SER A 271 -4.10 -1.19 -5.82
C SER A 271 -4.01 -0.15 -6.93
N VAL A 272 -4.63 -0.47 -8.06
CA VAL A 272 -4.76 0.42 -9.21
C VAL A 272 -6.24 0.67 -9.46
N SER A 273 -6.64 1.94 -9.45
CA SER A 273 -7.99 2.41 -9.76
C SER A 273 -8.09 2.83 -11.22
N VAL A 274 -9.16 2.41 -11.88
CA VAL A 274 -9.51 2.76 -13.25
C VAL A 274 -10.85 3.50 -13.23
N PHE A 275 -10.86 4.75 -13.65
CA PHE A 275 -12.06 5.57 -13.80
C PHE A 275 -12.36 5.78 -15.27
N ILE A 276 -13.61 5.60 -15.68
CA ILE A 276 -14.06 5.83 -17.04
C ILE A 276 -15.20 6.86 -17.00
N GLU A 277 -14.96 8.04 -17.60
CA GLU A 277 -15.86 9.18 -17.60
C GLU A 277 -16.27 9.51 -19.03
N PRO A 278 -17.54 9.90 -19.30
CA PRO A 278 -17.93 10.43 -20.60
C PRO A 278 -17.07 11.68 -20.96
N GLN A 279 -16.72 11.83 -22.23
CA GLN A 279 -16.01 12.99 -22.74
C GLN A 279 -16.89 14.25 -22.58
N GLY A 280 -16.30 15.38 -22.16
CA GLY A 280 -17.03 16.63 -21.92
C GLY A 280 -17.41 16.86 -20.45
N ALA A 281 -17.33 15.87 -19.58
CA ALA A 281 -17.24 16.13 -18.14
C ALA A 281 -15.95 16.93 -17.85
N PRO A 282 -15.87 17.74 -16.76
CA PRO A 282 -14.60 18.35 -16.33
C PRO A 282 -13.61 17.23 -15.93
N SER A 283 -13.11 16.49 -16.92
CA SER A 283 -12.20 15.35 -16.74
C SER A 283 -10.79 15.81 -16.39
N ALA A 284 -10.02 14.93 -15.79
CA ALA A 284 -8.59 15.15 -15.59
C ALA A 284 -7.92 15.46 -16.96
N PRO A 285 -6.91 16.35 -17.00
CA PRO A 285 -6.15 16.58 -18.23
C PRO A 285 -5.61 15.25 -18.76
N VAL A 286 -5.75 15.05 -20.08
CA VAL A 286 -5.12 13.89 -20.75
C VAL A 286 -3.60 13.99 -20.59
N GLY A 287 -2.96 12.89 -20.25
CA GLY A 287 -1.53 12.85 -20.06
C GLY A 287 -1.11 12.10 -18.80
N PHE A 288 0.12 12.31 -18.40
CA PHE A 288 0.75 11.64 -17.28
C PHE A 288 1.10 12.65 -16.18
N VAL A 289 0.72 12.31 -14.96
CA VAL A 289 1.07 13.06 -13.73
C VAL A 289 1.60 12.06 -12.70
N HIS A 290 2.59 12.47 -11.91
CA HIS A 290 3.11 11.64 -10.83
C HIS A 290 3.38 12.48 -9.59
N GLN A 291 3.27 11.83 -8.43
CA GLN A 291 3.67 12.37 -7.13
C GLN A 291 4.21 11.22 -6.28
N GLY A 292 5.53 11.21 -6.06
CA GLY A 292 6.17 10.08 -5.39
C GLY A 292 5.92 8.77 -6.14
N GLY A 293 5.44 7.75 -5.45
CA GLY A 293 5.05 6.47 -6.04
C GLY A 293 3.73 6.48 -6.81
N LEU A 294 2.87 7.47 -6.54
CA LEU A 294 1.58 7.56 -7.21
C LEU A 294 1.74 8.04 -8.65
N ASN A 295 1.38 7.19 -9.61
CA ASN A 295 1.30 7.53 -11.02
C ASN A 295 -0.16 7.60 -11.45
N VAL A 296 -0.47 8.62 -12.26
CA VAL A 296 -1.79 8.85 -12.87
C VAL A 296 -1.60 9.01 -14.36
N TYR A 297 -2.34 8.24 -15.14
CA TYR A 297 -2.35 8.35 -16.59
C TYR A 297 -3.77 8.45 -17.10
N SER A 298 -4.06 9.50 -17.85
CA SER A 298 -5.37 9.75 -18.47
C SER A 298 -5.24 9.74 -19.99
N VAL A 299 -6.13 9.01 -20.66
CA VAL A 299 -6.16 8.85 -22.10
C VAL A 299 -7.60 8.93 -22.62
N ARG A 300 -7.80 9.47 -23.81
CA ARG A 300 -9.09 9.42 -24.52
C ARG A 300 -9.29 8.05 -25.12
N HIS A 301 -10.49 7.53 -24.96
CA HIS A 301 -10.92 6.27 -25.52
C HIS A 301 -12.35 6.45 -26.06
N ASP A 302 -12.50 6.59 -27.37
CA ASP A 302 -13.74 6.98 -28.03
C ASP A 302 -14.39 8.22 -27.38
N ASP A 303 -15.63 8.12 -26.95
CA ASP A 303 -16.38 9.20 -26.26
C ASP A 303 -16.13 9.25 -24.74
N HIS A 304 -15.05 8.62 -24.26
CA HIS A 304 -14.73 8.56 -22.84
C HIS A 304 -13.29 9.00 -22.55
N VAL A 305 -13.05 9.37 -21.31
CA VAL A 305 -11.71 9.55 -20.74
C VAL A 305 -11.47 8.45 -19.74
N VAL A 306 -10.42 7.66 -19.95
CA VAL A 306 -9.94 6.64 -19.04
C VAL A 306 -8.82 7.22 -18.20
N THR A 307 -9.00 7.26 -16.88
CA THR A 307 -7.98 7.68 -15.92
C THR A 307 -7.60 6.50 -15.05
N VAL A 308 -6.32 6.14 -15.07
CA VAL A 308 -5.75 5.06 -14.26
C VAL A 308 -4.77 5.65 -13.26
N MET A 309 -4.89 5.26 -11.99
CA MET A 309 -4.01 5.74 -10.92
C MET A 309 -3.65 4.62 -9.93
N GLY A 310 -2.40 4.63 -9.47
CA GLY A 310 -1.91 3.67 -8.48
C GLY A 310 -0.45 3.92 -8.09
N GLU A 311 -0.05 3.38 -6.95
CA GLU A 311 1.35 3.37 -6.50
C GLU A 311 2.12 2.24 -7.21
N THR A 312 2.21 2.35 -8.52
CA THR A 312 2.86 1.40 -9.42
C THR A 312 3.67 2.14 -10.47
N PRO A 313 4.67 1.53 -11.12
CA PRO A 313 5.41 2.14 -12.22
C PRO A 313 4.52 2.73 -13.31
N SER A 314 5.01 3.74 -14.01
CA SER A 314 4.27 4.39 -15.10
C SER A 314 3.87 3.44 -16.21
N ALA A 315 4.65 2.38 -16.44
CA ALA A 315 4.35 1.32 -17.39
C ALA A 315 3.03 0.62 -17.07
N THR A 316 2.75 0.37 -15.80
CA THR A 316 1.53 -0.31 -15.33
C THR A 316 0.28 0.52 -15.60
N VAL A 317 0.26 1.79 -15.17
CA VAL A 317 -0.91 2.65 -15.39
C VAL A 317 -1.17 2.88 -16.89
N ARG A 318 -0.11 2.97 -17.71
CA ARG A 318 -0.22 3.07 -19.17
C ARG A 318 -0.74 1.79 -19.82
N GLN A 319 -0.22 0.64 -19.41
CA GLN A 319 -0.65 -0.66 -19.92
C GLN A 319 -2.14 -0.87 -19.65
N ILE A 320 -2.58 -0.62 -18.43
CA ILE A 320 -3.99 -0.75 -18.03
C ILE A 320 -4.86 0.23 -18.82
N ALA A 321 -4.53 1.53 -18.83
CA ALA A 321 -5.33 2.56 -19.48
C ALA A 321 -5.52 2.30 -20.99
N ASN A 322 -4.46 1.89 -21.67
CA ASN A 322 -4.49 1.61 -23.11
C ASN A 322 -5.11 0.24 -23.46
N SER A 323 -5.64 -0.48 -22.48
CA SER A 323 -6.26 -1.80 -22.69
C SER A 323 -7.69 -1.87 -22.11
N VAL A 324 -8.29 -0.73 -21.84
CA VAL A 324 -9.70 -0.64 -21.44
C VAL A 324 -10.57 -0.76 -22.68
N GLU A 325 -11.60 -1.60 -22.63
CA GLU A 325 -12.56 -1.84 -23.71
C GLU A 325 -13.98 -1.90 -23.14
N HIS A 326 -14.96 -1.46 -23.92
CA HIS A 326 -16.38 -1.62 -23.59
C HIS A 326 -16.90 -2.91 -24.23
N ARG A 327 -17.63 -3.73 -23.49
CA ARG A 327 -18.24 -4.99 -23.96
C ARG A 327 -19.75 -4.94 -23.99
#